data_8a232d6f344634551d6e8f414d68ebf7
#
_entry.id   8a232d6f344634551d6e8f414d68ebf7
#
_cell.length_a   1.000
_cell.length_b   1.000
_cell.length_c   1.000
_cell.angle_alpha   90.00
_cell.angle_beta   90.00
_cell.angle_gamma   90.00
#
_symmetry.space_group_name_H-M   'P 1'
#
loop_
_entity.id
_entity.type
_entity.pdbx_description
1 polymer ?
#
loop_
_entity_poly.entity_id
_entity_poly.type
_entity_poly.pdbx_seq_one_letter_code
_entity_poly.pdbx_strand_id
1 'polypeptide(L)'
;MFRHAIFGIAGLCAVAILPAATASVAFAVDNMESTDAPDLTSVRAKIDAKDYAGALAELRDIAEEHQQADVYNLMGFTLRKTGDFKTSLTYYTKALELQPDHKGAHEYLGELYVETGDMPKAREQLATLTKLCPSGCEELEDLTKAILAKANN
;
A
#
# COMPACT_ATOMS: atom_id res chain seq x y z
N MET A 1 83.22 -8.76 -49.24
CA MET A 1 84.06 -9.67 -48.42
C MET A 1 83.33 -9.84 -47.02
N PHE A 2 83.13 -11.12 -46.67
CA PHE A 2 82.84 -11.67 -45.34
C PHE A 2 81.67 -11.02 -44.51
N ARG A 3 80.58 -11.77 -44.38
CA ARG A 3 80.17 -12.87 -43.43
C ARG A 3 80.24 -12.43 -41.97
N HIS A 4 79.14 -12.41 -41.23
CA HIS A 4 78.74 -13.51 -40.32
C HIS A 4 77.33 -13.21 -39.76
N ALA A 5 76.52 -14.26 -39.79
CA ALA A 5 75.22 -14.37 -39.10
C ALA A 5 75.48 -14.70 -37.62
N ILE A 6 74.65 -14.21 -36.73
CA ILE A 6 74.46 -14.86 -35.43
C ILE A 6 72.93 -14.80 -35.09
N PHE A 7 72.37 -15.99 -34.89
CA PHE A 7 71.06 -16.28 -34.37
C PHE A 7 70.93 -15.86 -32.92
N GLY A 8 69.87 -15.20 -32.57
CA GLY A 8 69.47 -14.94 -31.18
C GLY A 8 68.02 -15.24 -31.01
N ILE A 9 67.75 -16.38 -30.39
CA ILE A 9 66.41 -16.84 -29.96
C ILE A 9 66.04 -16.00 -28.74
N ALA A 10 64.97 -15.24 -28.80
CA ALA A 10 64.40 -14.60 -27.64
C ALA A 10 62.94 -15.04 -27.49
N GLY A 11 62.70 -15.71 -26.39
CA GLY A 11 61.43 -16.38 -26.06
C GLY A 11 60.29 -15.40 -25.88
N LEU A 12 59.17 -15.79 -26.42
CA LEU A 12 57.86 -15.19 -26.17
C LEU A 12 57.38 -15.60 -24.79
N CYS A 13 57.47 -14.71 -23.81
CA CYS A 13 56.71 -14.84 -22.59
C CYS A 13 55.26 -14.36 -22.85
N ALA A 14 54.39 -15.30 -23.14
CA ALA A 14 52.97 -15.03 -23.16
C ALA A 14 52.45 -14.88 -21.71
N VAL A 15 52.25 -13.64 -21.30
CA VAL A 15 51.55 -13.33 -20.06
C VAL A 15 50.04 -13.54 -20.31
N ALA A 16 49.52 -14.65 -19.85
CA ALA A 16 48.10 -14.94 -19.81
C ALA A 16 47.43 -14.04 -18.75
N ILE A 17 46.80 -12.97 -19.20
CA ILE A 17 45.93 -12.14 -18.34
C ILE A 17 44.60 -12.90 -18.19
N LEU A 18 44.43 -13.57 -17.06
CA LEU A 18 43.10 -14.07 -16.67
C LEU A 18 42.18 -12.88 -16.35
N PRO A 19 40.98 -12.77 -16.95
CA PRO A 19 40.02 -11.81 -16.49
C PRO A 19 39.51 -12.25 -15.11
N ALA A 20 39.74 -11.40 -14.10
CA ALA A 20 39.11 -11.55 -12.81
C ALA A 20 37.59 -11.37 -13.00
N ALA A 21 36.85 -12.47 -12.96
CA ALA A 21 35.41 -12.43 -12.89
C ALA A 21 35.02 -11.81 -11.53
N THR A 22 34.70 -10.53 -11.53
CA THR A 22 34.03 -9.88 -10.39
C THR A 22 32.63 -10.46 -10.30
N ALA A 23 32.45 -11.44 -9.43
CA ALA A 23 31.13 -11.89 -9.02
C ALA A 23 30.46 -10.73 -8.27
N SER A 24 29.62 -9.98 -8.94
CA SER A 24 28.67 -9.07 -8.30
C SER A 24 27.70 -9.93 -7.50
N VAL A 25 27.90 -10.01 -6.20
CA VAL A 25 26.86 -10.48 -5.27
C VAL A 25 25.75 -9.42 -5.30
N ALA A 26 24.77 -9.64 -6.18
CA ALA A 26 23.51 -8.97 -6.06
C ALA A 26 22.90 -9.45 -4.72
N PHE A 27 22.95 -8.58 -3.72
CA PHE A 27 22.05 -8.72 -2.58
C PHE A 27 20.65 -8.52 -3.15
N ALA A 28 19.98 -9.62 -3.46
CA ALA A 28 18.54 -9.63 -3.52
C ALA A 28 18.10 -9.29 -2.11
N VAL A 29 17.75 -8.02 -1.88
CA VAL A 29 16.88 -7.66 -0.79
C VAL A 29 15.57 -8.34 -1.17
N ASP A 30 15.35 -9.55 -0.65
CA ASP A 30 14.03 -10.15 -0.58
C ASP A 30 13.18 -9.16 0.19
N ASN A 31 12.51 -8.27 -0.54
CA ASN A 31 11.27 -7.68 -0.07
C ASN A 31 10.31 -8.87 0.05
N MET A 32 10.37 -9.56 1.16
CA MET A 32 9.29 -10.42 1.62
C MET A 32 8.14 -9.49 2.00
N GLU A 33 7.54 -8.87 1.01
CA GLU A 33 6.16 -8.43 1.09
C GLU A 33 5.37 -9.72 1.25
N SER A 34 4.95 -10.00 2.47
CA SER A 34 4.07 -11.14 2.75
C SER A 34 2.85 -10.97 1.85
N THR A 35 2.77 -11.77 0.78
CA THR A 35 1.68 -11.75 -0.19
C THR A 35 0.40 -12.37 0.38
N ASP A 36 0.48 -12.93 1.58
CA ASP A 36 -0.67 -13.49 2.27
C ASP A 36 -1.45 -12.36 2.96
N ALA A 37 -2.63 -12.06 2.42
CA ALA A 37 -3.56 -11.14 3.04
C ALA A 37 -3.93 -11.67 4.44
N PRO A 38 -3.99 -10.80 5.48
CA PRO A 38 -4.36 -11.22 6.81
C PRO A 38 -5.81 -11.70 6.86
N ASP A 39 -6.10 -12.69 7.69
CA ASP A 39 -7.48 -13.09 7.96
C ASP A 39 -8.18 -12.03 8.81
N LEU A 40 -9.09 -11.29 8.21
CA LEU A 40 -9.87 -10.22 8.84
C LEU A 40 -11.29 -10.69 9.26
N THR A 41 -11.57 -11.99 9.21
CA THR A 41 -12.90 -12.55 9.52
C THR A 41 -13.35 -12.21 10.95
N SER A 42 -12.48 -12.41 11.94
CA SER A 42 -12.76 -12.08 13.34
C SER A 42 -12.99 -10.59 13.56
N VAL A 43 -12.16 -9.75 12.92
CA VAL A 43 -12.31 -8.29 12.95
C VAL A 43 -13.67 -7.86 12.41
N ARG A 44 -14.07 -8.37 11.25
CA ARG A 44 -15.37 -8.05 10.63
C ARG A 44 -16.53 -8.50 11.52
N ALA A 45 -16.46 -9.69 12.11
CA ALA A 45 -17.48 -10.15 13.05
C ALA A 45 -17.62 -9.23 14.29
N LYS A 46 -16.52 -8.71 14.83
CA LYS A 46 -16.54 -7.70 15.92
C LYS A 46 -17.16 -6.38 15.47
N ILE A 47 -16.84 -5.93 14.26
CA ILE A 47 -17.44 -4.72 13.66
C ILE A 47 -18.95 -4.88 13.53
N ASP A 48 -19.42 -6.01 13.02
CA ASP A 48 -20.86 -6.33 12.88
C ASP A 48 -21.57 -6.37 14.24
N ALA A 49 -20.89 -6.89 15.26
CA ALA A 49 -21.34 -6.87 16.63
C ALA A 49 -21.22 -5.48 17.32
N LYS A 50 -20.69 -4.47 16.62
CA LYS A 50 -20.37 -3.12 17.12
C LYS A 50 -19.34 -3.09 18.26
N ASP A 51 -18.57 -4.17 18.43
CA ASP A 51 -17.40 -4.21 19.31
C ASP A 51 -16.20 -3.55 18.63
N TYR A 52 -16.31 -2.24 18.45
CA TYR A 52 -15.25 -1.45 17.79
C TYR A 52 -13.94 -1.42 18.59
N ALA A 53 -14.03 -1.52 19.92
CA ALA A 53 -12.84 -1.57 20.77
C ALA A 53 -12.07 -2.89 20.59
N GLY A 54 -12.77 -4.01 20.60
CA GLY A 54 -12.19 -5.33 20.34
C GLY A 54 -11.66 -5.46 18.90
N ALA A 55 -12.39 -4.94 17.92
CA ALA A 55 -11.93 -4.90 16.53
C ALA A 55 -10.64 -4.08 16.38
N LEU A 56 -10.57 -2.89 17.00
CA LEU A 56 -9.39 -2.03 16.92
C LEU A 56 -8.16 -2.64 17.61
N ALA A 57 -8.36 -3.34 18.75
CA ALA A 57 -7.27 -4.03 19.44
C ALA A 57 -6.66 -5.12 18.53
N GLU A 58 -7.50 -5.98 17.94
CA GLU A 58 -7.05 -7.05 17.04
C GLU A 58 -6.40 -6.48 15.76
N LEU A 59 -6.96 -5.41 15.20
CA LEU A 59 -6.35 -4.74 14.03
C LEU A 59 -4.95 -4.19 14.32
N ARG A 60 -4.69 -3.71 15.55
CA ARG A 60 -3.35 -3.25 15.93
C ARG A 60 -2.35 -4.39 15.97
N ASP A 61 -2.76 -5.55 16.52
CA ASP A 61 -1.92 -6.74 16.57
C ASP A 61 -1.62 -7.23 15.13
N ILE A 62 -2.64 -7.27 14.25
CA ILE A 62 -2.46 -7.63 12.85
C ILE A 62 -1.54 -6.63 12.12
N ALA A 63 -1.64 -5.34 12.40
CA ALA A 63 -0.84 -4.31 11.76
C ALA A 63 0.67 -4.37 12.11
N GLU A 64 1.05 -5.08 13.17
CA GLU A 64 2.47 -5.31 13.49
C GLU A 64 3.16 -6.19 12.44
N GLU A 65 2.44 -7.15 11.87
CA GLU A 65 2.96 -8.10 10.88
C GLU A 65 2.47 -7.81 9.45
N HIS A 66 1.26 -7.25 9.32
CA HIS A 66 0.58 -7.02 8.04
C HIS A 66 0.22 -5.55 7.84
N GLN A 67 1.15 -4.79 7.26
CA GLN A 67 0.94 -3.37 6.96
C GLN A 67 0.22 -3.21 5.60
N GLN A 68 -1.04 -3.62 5.51
CA GLN A 68 -1.84 -3.61 4.30
C GLN A 68 -2.97 -2.57 4.34
N ALA A 69 -3.40 -2.11 3.18
CA ALA A 69 -4.42 -1.07 3.05
C ALA A 69 -5.74 -1.44 3.73
N ASP A 70 -6.19 -2.70 3.60
CA ASP A 70 -7.41 -3.19 4.26
C ASP A 70 -7.36 -3.09 5.78
N VAL A 71 -6.20 -3.38 6.39
CA VAL A 71 -6.01 -3.30 7.85
C VAL A 71 -6.18 -1.85 8.31
N TYR A 72 -5.48 -0.92 7.68
CA TYR A 72 -5.59 0.50 8.01
C TYR A 72 -6.96 1.08 7.68
N ASN A 73 -7.60 0.65 6.60
CA ASN A 73 -8.97 1.04 6.28
C ASN A 73 -9.95 0.64 7.40
N LEU A 74 -9.87 -0.60 7.91
CA LEU A 74 -10.72 -1.04 9.01
C LEU A 74 -10.37 -0.37 10.34
N MET A 75 -9.10 -0.03 10.62
CA MET A 75 -8.73 0.80 11.76
C MET A 75 -9.38 2.20 11.68
N GLY A 76 -9.32 2.82 10.50
CA GLY A 76 -10.00 4.08 10.24
C GLY A 76 -11.51 3.98 10.46
N PHE A 77 -12.14 2.92 9.96
CA PHE A 77 -13.57 2.67 10.13
C PHE A 77 -13.96 2.53 11.61
N THR A 78 -13.27 1.70 12.38
CA THR A 78 -13.58 1.50 13.79
C THR A 78 -13.44 2.78 14.61
N LEU A 79 -12.42 3.58 14.34
CA LEU A 79 -12.21 4.88 14.99
C LEU A 79 -13.26 5.92 14.60
N ARG A 80 -13.68 5.96 13.33
CA ARG A 80 -14.79 6.81 12.89
C ARG A 80 -16.08 6.45 13.61
N LYS A 81 -16.39 5.16 13.73
CA LYS A 81 -17.60 4.68 14.44
C LYS A 81 -17.58 5.00 15.93
N THR A 82 -16.42 5.21 16.54
CA THR A 82 -16.28 5.64 17.94
C THR A 82 -16.11 7.15 18.11
N GLY A 83 -16.10 7.93 17.00
CA GLY A 83 -16.03 9.39 17.00
C GLY A 83 -14.60 9.96 17.03
N ASP A 84 -13.56 9.12 17.01
CA ASP A 84 -12.17 9.61 16.86
C ASP A 84 -11.84 9.90 15.39
N PHE A 85 -12.47 10.95 14.87
CA PHE A 85 -12.34 11.36 13.47
C PHE A 85 -10.90 11.76 13.11
N LYS A 86 -10.15 12.32 14.06
CA LYS A 86 -8.77 12.75 13.81
C LYS A 86 -7.85 11.56 13.53
N THR A 87 -7.90 10.55 14.38
CA THR A 87 -7.07 9.35 14.21
C THR A 87 -7.57 8.50 13.04
N SER A 88 -8.89 8.43 12.84
CA SER A 88 -9.52 7.78 11.69
C SER A 88 -8.99 8.34 10.36
N LEU A 89 -8.92 9.68 10.22
CA LEU A 89 -8.35 10.34 9.04
C LEU A 89 -6.91 9.87 8.76
N THR A 90 -6.09 9.74 9.81
CA THR A 90 -4.69 9.27 9.65
C THR A 90 -4.63 7.87 9.07
N TYR A 91 -5.50 6.96 9.54
CA TYR A 91 -5.50 5.59 9.05
C TYR A 91 -6.06 5.44 7.64
N TYR A 92 -7.12 6.18 7.27
CA TYR A 92 -7.57 6.20 5.87
C TYR A 92 -6.51 6.76 4.92
N THR A 93 -5.82 7.82 5.34
CA THR A 93 -4.69 8.35 4.55
C THR A 93 -3.60 7.29 4.38
N LYS A 94 -3.26 6.56 5.45
CA LYS A 94 -2.28 5.47 5.38
C LYS A 94 -2.73 4.34 4.44
N ALA A 95 -4.00 3.96 4.48
CA ALA A 95 -4.55 2.98 3.54
C ALA A 95 -4.39 3.42 2.09
N LEU A 96 -4.69 4.70 1.78
CA LEU A 96 -4.57 5.26 0.43
C LEU A 96 -3.12 5.53 0.00
N GLU A 97 -2.18 5.73 0.94
CA GLU A 97 -0.74 5.76 0.65
C GLU A 97 -0.24 4.39 0.18
N LEU A 98 -0.74 3.30 0.78
CA LEU A 98 -0.39 1.93 0.42
C LEU A 98 -1.10 1.48 -0.86
N GLN A 99 -2.37 1.82 -1.01
CA GLN A 99 -3.19 1.46 -2.15
C GLN A 99 -4.04 2.64 -2.62
N PRO A 100 -3.56 3.47 -3.56
CA PRO A 100 -4.24 4.67 -4.00
C PRO A 100 -5.60 4.46 -4.68
N ASP A 101 -5.91 3.24 -5.13
CA ASP A 101 -7.17 2.85 -5.76
C ASP A 101 -8.08 2.03 -4.84
N HIS A 102 -7.82 2.02 -3.53
CA HIS A 102 -8.59 1.28 -2.54
C HIS A 102 -9.99 1.89 -2.37
N LYS A 103 -10.99 1.31 -3.01
CA LYS A 103 -12.35 1.84 -3.09
C LYS A 103 -12.98 2.07 -1.71
N GLY A 104 -12.92 1.08 -0.82
CA GLY A 104 -13.47 1.21 0.53
C GLY A 104 -12.80 2.32 1.36
N ALA A 105 -11.50 2.59 1.14
CA ALA A 105 -10.84 3.70 1.84
C ALA A 105 -11.32 5.07 1.30
N HIS A 106 -11.56 5.20 0.00
CA HIS A 106 -12.16 6.40 -0.58
C HIS A 106 -13.60 6.61 -0.09
N GLU A 107 -14.41 5.55 -0.05
CA GLU A 107 -15.77 5.60 0.50
C GLU A 107 -15.76 6.10 1.94
N TYR A 108 -15.07 5.39 2.83
CA TYR A 108 -15.09 5.69 4.28
C TYR A 108 -14.43 7.03 4.62
N LEU A 109 -13.39 7.42 3.88
CA LEU A 109 -12.82 8.77 4.00
C LEU A 109 -13.82 9.84 3.54
N GLY A 110 -14.54 9.56 2.47
CA GLY A 110 -15.63 10.44 1.99
C GLY A 110 -16.73 10.59 3.04
N GLU A 111 -17.18 9.49 3.65
CA GLU A 111 -18.16 9.51 4.75
C GLU A 111 -17.64 10.26 5.98
N LEU A 112 -16.35 10.10 6.34
CA LEU A 112 -15.72 10.89 7.39
C LEU A 112 -15.86 12.40 7.11
N TYR A 113 -15.60 12.82 5.88
CA TYR A 113 -15.74 14.22 5.50
C TYR A 113 -17.21 14.69 5.52
N VAL A 114 -18.17 13.83 5.18
CA VAL A 114 -19.59 14.12 5.33
C VAL A 114 -19.96 14.34 6.81
N GLU A 115 -19.51 13.45 7.70
CA GLU A 115 -19.77 13.52 9.14
C GLU A 115 -19.15 14.79 9.77
N THR A 116 -17.92 15.14 9.36
CA THR A 116 -17.20 16.32 9.85
C THR A 116 -17.59 17.63 9.14
N GLY A 117 -18.42 17.56 8.09
CA GLY A 117 -18.93 18.73 7.35
C GLY A 117 -18.01 19.26 6.25
N ASP A 118 -16.91 18.57 5.94
CA ASP A 118 -16.01 18.94 4.84
C ASP A 118 -16.55 18.43 3.49
N MET A 119 -17.67 18.99 3.07
CA MET A 119 -18.37 18.57 1.85
C MET A 119 -17.52 18.71 0.57
N PRO A 120 -16.62 19.70 0.43
CA PRO A 120 -15.71 19.73 -0.71
C PRO A 120 -14.85 18.45 -0.82
N LYS A 121 -14.20 18.03 0.27
CA LYS A 121 -13.38 16.81 0.28
C LYS A 121 -14.22 15.54 0.11
N ALA A 122 -15.41 15.47 0.67
CA ALA A 122 -16.32 14.36 0.41
C ALA A 122 -16.60 14.17 -1.10
N ARG A 123 -16.84 15.28 -1.82
CA ARG A 123 -17.04 15.25 -3.28
C ARG A 123 -15.78 14.88 -4.06
N GLU A 124 -14.60 15.21 -3.58
CA GLU A 124 -13.31 14.75 -4.18
C GLU A 124 -13.20 13.24 -4.11
N GLN A 125 -13.55 12.62 -2.97
CA GLN A 125 -13.55 11.16 -2.85
C GLN A 125 -14.59 10.53 -3.79
N LEU A 126 -15.80 11.12 -3.87
CA LEU A 126 -16.82 10.66 -4.80
C LEU A 126 -16.36 10.73 -6.27
N ALA A 127 -15.68 11.81 -6.66
CA ALA A 127 -15.14 11.96 -8.01
C ALA A 127 -14.05 10.91 -8.30
N THR A 128 -13.27 10.53 -7.31
CA THR A 128 -12.28 9.44 -7.44
C THR A 128 -12.98 8.11 -7.62
N LEU A 129 -13.97 7.78 -6.79
CA LEU A 129 -14.76 6.54 -6.93
C LEU A 129 -15.48 6.46 -8.28
N THR A 130 -15.98 7.58 -8.80
CA THR A 130 -16.60 7.62 -10.15
C THR A 130 -15.61 7.18 -11.23
N LYS A 131 -14.34 7.53 -11.11
CA LYS A 131 -13.29 7.10 -12.05
C LYS A 131 -12.89 5.64 -11.86
N LEU A 132 -12.85 5.18 -10.60
CA LEU A 132 -12.49 3.79 -10.27
C LEU A 132 -13.61 2.81 -10.61
N CYS A 133 -14.85 3.27 -10.62
CA CYS A 133 -16.07 2.46 -10.84
C CYS A 133 -16.92 2.99 -12.02
N PRO A 134 -16.43 2.98 -13.25
CA PRO A 134 -17.16 3.56 -14.39
C PRO A 134 -18.49 2.86 -14.71
N SER A 135 -18.67 1.62 -14.22
CA SER A 135 -19.91 0.84 -14.34
C SER A 135 -20.74 0.82 -13.05
N GLY A 136 -20.36 1.60 -12.03
CA GLY A 136 -20.94 1.56 -10.69
C GLY A 136 -20.25 0.56 -9.77
N CYS A 137 -20.35 0.79 -8.47
CA CYS A 137 -19.95 -0.11 -7.38
C CYS A 137 -20.63 0.34 -6.09
N GLU A 138 -20.65 -0.55 -5.09
CA GLU A 138 -21.30 -0.31 -3.80
C GLU A 138 -20.75 0.94 -3.11
N GLU A 139 -19.42 1.10 -3.09
CA GLU A 139 -18.72 2.20 -2.45
C GLU A 139 -19.11 3.57 -3.06
N LEU A 140 -19.28 3.62 -4.39
CA LEU A 140 -19.74 4.83 -5.08
C LEU A 140 -21.19 5.16 -4.72
N GLU A 141 -22.04 4.15 -4.64
CA GLU A 141 -23.46 4.32 -4.28
C GLU A 141 -23.61 4.79 -2.83
N ASP A 142 -22.87 4.20 -1.91
CA ASP A 142 -23.01 4.48 -0.48
C ASP A 142 -22.48 5.88 -0.14
N LEU A 143 -21.33 6.29 -0.70
CA LEU A 143 -20.87 7.66 -0.53
C LEU A 143 -21.83 8.69 -1.19
N THR A 144 -22.40 8.34 -2.33
CA THR A 144 -23.43 9.20 -2.98
C THR A 144 -24.62 9.40 -2.06
N LYS A 145 -25.15 8.32 -1.46
CA LYS A 145 -26.27 8.37 -0.51
C LYS A 145 -25.92 9.24 0.72
N ALA A 146 -24.71 9.07 1.27
CA ALA A 146 -24.25 9.83 2.43
C ALA A 146 -24.20 11.35 2.13
N ILE A 147 -23.67 11.75 0.98
CA ILE A 147 -23.59 13.15 0.54
C ILE A 147 -24.99 13.74 0.33
N LEU A 148 -25.89 13.00 -0.34
CA LEU A 148 -27.25 13.46 -0.59
C LEU A 148 -28.07 13.59 0.72
N ALA A 149 -27.93 12.66 1.64
CA ALA A 149 -28.57 12.72 2.94
C ALA A 149 -28.15 13.96 3.74
N LYS A 150 -26.86 14.31 3.69
CA LYS A 150 -26.35 15.52 4.36
C LYS A 150 -26.82 16.81 3.73
N ALA A 151 -26.99 16.85 2.41
CA ALA A 151 -27.46 18.04 1.69
C ALA A 151 -28.95 18.36 1.95
N ASN A 152 -29.73 17.37 2.37
CA ASN A 152 -31.17 17.50 2.63
C ASN A 152 -31.52 17.80 4.10
N ASN A 153 -30.52 17.89 4.98
CA ASN A 153 -30.64 18.24 6.40
C ASN A 153 -30.09 19.62 6.70
#